data_34a3cd729bba6765465ed73748531a9d
#
_entry.id   34a3cd729bba6765465ed73748531a9d
#
_cell.length_a   1.000
_cell.length_b   1.000
_cell.length_c   1.000
_cell.angle_alpha   90.00
_cell.angle_beta   90.00
_cell.angle_gamma   90.00
#
_symmetry.space_group_name_H-M   'P 1'
#
loop_
_entity.id
_entity.type
_entity.pdbx_description
1 polymer ?
#
loop_
_entity_poly.entity_id
_entity_poly.type
_entity_poly.pdbx_seq_one_letter_code
_entity_poly.pdbx_strand_id
1 'polypeptide(L)'
;MPRNEHKKVLQQLSEAYRRVLQEAVNGNDIDLNADPSAQKVQKKAIPLEFRVAEQPETIETLEGSVEAPAGAYIMTGTKGENWPIPADKFQETYDIVSDTTASKKAIPVPGKQMQEDFFVTVSWSPDKLNGKPGDWLVQYGPGDYGVVEASIFDETYDLL
;
A
#
# COMPACT_ATOMS: atom_id res chain seq x y z
N MET A 1 22.87 -26.58 -35.82
CA MET A 1 22.25 -25.26 -36.06
C MET A 1 23.29 -24.17 -35.90
N PRO A 2 23.44 -23.28 -36.89
CA PRO A 2 24.37 -22.18 -36.74
C PRO A 2 24.05 -21.32 -35.53
N ARG A 3 25.06 -20.85 -34.86
CA ARG A 3 24.94 -20.11 -33.60
C ARG A 3 24.08 -18.85 -33.69
N ASN A 4 24.07 -18.19 -34.86
CA ASN A 4 23.27 -16.98 -35.09
C ASN A 4 21.80 -17.28 -35.31
N GLU A 5 21.46 -18.41 -35.88
CA GLU A 5 20.05 -18.81 -36.03
C GLU A 5 19.48 -19.28 -34.73
N HIS A 6 20.27 -19.92 -33.88
CA HIS A 6 19.84 -20.29 -32.52
C HIS A 6 19.52 -19.07 -31.69
N LYS A 7 20.33 -18.00 -31.75
CA LYS A 7 20.07 -16.74 -31.09
C LYS A 7 18.83 -16.05 -31.64
N LYS A 8 18.60 -16.08 -32.95
CA LYS A 8 17.40 -15.51 -33.58
C LYS A 8 16.14 -16.26 -33.14
N VAL A 9 16.20 -17.58 -33.10
CA VAL A 9 15.09 -18.41 -32.65
C VAL A 9 14.83 -18.14 -31.17
N LEU A 10 15.84 -18.02 -30.32
CA LEU A 10 15.71 -17.67 -28.94
C LEU A 10 15.19 -16.26 -28.76
N GLN A 11 15.53 -15.31 -29.60
CA GLN A 11 15.00 -13.95 -29.54
C GLN A 11 13.57 -13.87 -30.04
N GLN A 12 13.20 -14.64 -31.06
CA GLN A 12 11.81 -14.71 -31.53
C GLN A 12 10.91 -15.47 -30.57
N LEU A 13 11.44 -16.53 -29.98
CA LEU A 13 10.78 -17.23 -28.89
C LEU A 13 10.77 -16.38 -27.62
N SER A 14 11.78 -15.53 -27.40
CA SER A 14 11.91 -14.81 -26.15
C SER A 14 10.90 -13.69 -25.99
N GLU A 15 10.31 -13.13 -27.03
CA GLU A 15 9.22 -12.19 -26.83
C GLU A 15 7.96 -12.91 -26.40
N ALA A 16 7.64 -14.05 -26.99
CA ALA A 16 6.57 -14.91 -26.52
C ALA A 16 6.95 -15.63 -25.22
N TYR A 17 8.18 -16.09 -25.10
CA TYR A 17 8.71 -16.78 -23.92
C TYR A 17 8.97 -15.84 -22.74
N ARG A 18 9.35 -14.60 -22.99
CA ARG A 18 9.42 -13.56 -21.95
C ARG A 18 8.05 -13.23 -21.40
N ARG A 19 7.02 -13.31 -22.19
CA ARG A 19 5.65 -13.16 -21.71
C ARG A 19 5.18 -14.37 -20.92
N VAL A 20 5.74 -15.55 -21.16
CA VAL A 20 5.40 -16.80 -20.50
C VAL A 20 6.36 -17.16 -19.37
N LEU A 21 7.67 -16.95 -19.58
CA LEU A 21 8.74 -17.26 -18.61
C LEU A 21 9.16 -16.05 -17.78
N GLN A 22 9.01 -14.85 -18.33
CA GLN A 22 9.06 -13.63 -17.54
C GLN A 22 7.63 -13.19 -17.24
N GLU A 23 6.83 -14.14 -16.81
CA GLU A 23 5.69 -13.79 -16.03
C GLU A 23 6.15 -12.82 -14.96
N ALA A 24 5.32 -11.85 -14.68
CA ALA A 24 5.54 -10.88 -13.65
C ALA A 24 6.15 -11.53 -12.41
N VAL A 25 7.16 -10.91 -11.86
CA VAL A 25 7.79 -11.38 -10.64
C VAL A 25 6.74 -11.49 -9.54
N ASN A 26 6.74 -12.60 -8.82
CA ASN A 26 5.89 -12.74 -7.65
C ASN A 26 6.51 -11.97 -6.48
N GLY A 27 5.95 -10.82 -6.15
CA GLY A 27 6.44 -9.98 -5.07
C GLY A 27 6.40 -10.65 -3.70
N ASN A 28 5.47 -11.60 -3.49
CA ASN A 28 5.39 -12.35 -2.23
C ASN A 28 6.61 -13.23 -1.97
N ASP A 29 7.39 -13.55 -3.00
CA ASP A 29 8.62 -14.35 -2.88
C ASP A 29 9.82 -13.50 -2.46
N ILE A 30 9.68 -12.18 -2.42
CA ILE A 30 10.76 -11.26 -2.08
C ILE A 30 10.62 -10.84 -0.62
N ASP A 31 11.61 -11.16 0.20
CA ASP A 31 11.70 -10.58 1.55
C ASP A 31 12.47 -9.25 1.44
N LEU A 32 11.72 -8.15 1.48
CA LEU A 32 12.32 -6.82 1.36
C LEU A 32 13.21 -6.45 2.56
N ASN A 33 13.00 -7.08 3.71
CA ASN A 33 13.88 -6.86 4.86
C ASN A 33 15.28 -7.41 4.63
N ALA A 34 15.41 -8.43 3.77
CA ALA A 34 16.69 -9.05 3.42
C ALA A 34 17.24 -8.57 2.08
N ASP A 35 16.50 -7.75 1.32
CA ASP A 35 16.89 -7.27 0.00
C ASP A 35 17.75 -6.01 0.13
N PRO A 36 19.04 -6.03 -0.29
CA PRO A 36 19.91 -4.86 -0.17
C PRO A 36 19.48 -3.69 -1.08
N SER A 37 18.65 -3.93 -2.09
CA SER A 37 18.11 -2.88 -2.96
C SER A 37 16.83 -2.26 -2.41
N ALA A 38 16.26 -2.81 -1.35
CA ALA A 38 15.10 -2.22 -0.70
C ALA A 38 15.49 -0.99 0.11
N GLN A 39 14.59 -0.04 0.17
CA GLN A 39 14.75 1.20 0.91
C GLN A 39 13.67 1.29 1.98
N LYS A 40 13.93 2.00 3.05
CA LYS A 40 12.87 2.33 3.99
C LYS A 40 12.03 3.46 3.42
N VAL A 41 10.74 3.25 3.39
CA VAL A 41 9.75 4.21 2.92
C VAL A 41 8.70 4.44 4.00
N GLN A 42 8.10 5.59 3.98
CA GLN A 42 7.14 5.97 4.99
C GLN A 42 6.01 6.76 4.34
N LYS A 43 4.78 6.39 4.64
CA LYS A 43 3.64 7.13 4.15
C LYS A 43 3.63 8.54 4.74
N LYS A 44 3.40 9.55 3.90
CA LYS A 44 3.32 10.94 4.34
C LYS A 44 2.19 11.11 5.34
N ALA A 45 2.45 11.85 6.40
CA ALA A 45 1.43 12.19 7.37
C ALA A 45 0.52 13.27 6.78
N ILE A 46 -0.78 12.96 6.67
CA ILE A 46 -1.80 13.91 6.22
C ILE A 46 -2.71 14.19 7.43
N PRO A 47 -2.68 15.40 7.99
CA PRO A 47 -3.58 15.74 9.09
C PRO A 47 -5.03 15.70 8.62
N LEU A 48 -5.86 15.01 9.36
CA LEU A 48 -7.29 14.92 9.14
C LEU A 48 -8.03 15.52 10.34
N GLU A 49 -9.21 16.08 10.08
CA GLU A 49 -10.06 16.58 11.15
C GLU A 49 -10.65 15.44 11.95
N PHE A 50 -10.78 15.66 13.25
CA PHE A 50 -11.45 14.74 14.14
C PHE A 50 -12.27 15.48 15.19
N ARG A 51 -13.24 14.79 15.74
CA ARG A 51 -13.96 15.18 16.95
C ARG A 51 -14.22 13.96 17.80
N VAL A 52 -14.52 14.17 19.06
CA VAL A 52 -14.88 13.09 19.99
C VAL A 52 -16.39 13.07 20.15
N ALA A 53 -17.00 11.90 20.03
CA ALA A 53 -18.42 11.74 20.27
C ALA A 53 -18.70 11.91 21.77
N GLU A 54 -19.52 12.87 22.15
CA GLU A 54 -19.89 13.12 23.54
C GLU A 54 -20.94 12.13 24.04
N GLN A 55 -21.70 11.57 23.10
CA GLN A 55 -22.75 10.58 23.36
C GLN A 55 -22.77 9.59 22.20
N PRO A 56 -23.43 8.43 22.35
CA PRO A 56 -23.57 7.50 21.23
C PRO A 56 -24.26 8.17 20.06
N GLU A 57 -23.73 7.97 18.87
CA GLU A 57 -24.30 8.54 17.64
C GLU A 57 -24.12 7.58 16.46
N THR A 58 -24.99 7.75 15.46
CA THR A 58 -24.88 7.00 14.20
C THR A 58 -24.08 7.82 13.20
N ILE A 59 -23.03 7.20 12.65
CA ILE A 59 -22.16 7.84 11.66
C ILE A 59 -22.44 7.23 10.30
N GLU A 60 -22.74 8.10 9.33
CA GLU A 60 -22.86 7.69 7.93
C GLU A 60 -21.45 7.59 7.33
N THR A 61 -21.04 6.37 6.98
CA THR A 61 -19.75 6.11 6.34
C THR A 61 -19.95 5.74 4.87
N LEU A 62 -18.86 5.67 4.12
CA LEU A 62 -18.92 5.22 2.74
C LEU A 62 -19.42 3.77 2.61
N GLU A 63 -19.29 2.98 3.66
CA GLU A 63 -19.71 1.59 3.71
C GLU A 63 -21.08 1.39 4.36
N GLY A 64 -21.75 2.47 4.75
CA GLY A 64 -23.06 2.46 5.40
C GLY A 64 -23.04 3.09 6.78
N SER A 65 -24.15 2.96 7.49
CA SER A 65 -24.32 3.52 8.83
C SER A 65 -23.61 2.66 9.88
N VAL A 66 -22.84 3.30 10.76
CA VAL A 66 -22.13 2.65 11.85
C VAL A 66 -22.43 3.35 13.16
N GLU A 67 -22.71 2.58 14.20
CA GLU A 67 -22.90 3.12 15.54
C GLU A 67 -21.57 3.45 16.21
N ALA A 68 -21.43 4.68 16.70
CA ALA A 68 -20.26 5.11 17.44
C ALA A 68 -20.63 5.30 18.91
N PRO A 69 -19.93 4.65 19.85
CA PRO A 69 -20.17 4.87 21.27
C PRO A 69 -19.65 6.24 21.71
N ALA A 70 -20.10 6.72 22.85
CA ALA A 70 -19.52 7.90 23.47
C ALA A 70 -18.01 7.69 23.69
N GLY A 71 -17.21 8.71 23.41
CA GLY A 71 -15.76 8.65 23.51
C GLY A 71 -15.07 8.18 22.24
N ALA A 72 -15.80 7.69 21.24
CA ALA A 72 -15.22 7.35 19.94
C ALA A 72 -14.72 8.62 19.23
N TYR A 73 -13.66 8.48 18.45
CA TYR A 73 -13.16 9.55 17.61
C TYR A 73 -13.81 9.47 16.24
N ILE A 74 -14.39 10.58 15.81
CA ILE A 74 -15.04 10.67 14.50
C ILE A 74 -14.10 11.40 13.56
N MET A 75 -13.57 10.68 12.58
CA MET A 75 -12.63 11.22 11.61
C MET A 75 -13.37 11.80 10.41
N THR A 76 -12.78 12.84 9.82
CA THR A 76 -13.24 13.40 8.55
C THR A 76 -12.09 13.32 7.55
N GLY A 77 -12.32 12.64 6.44
CA GLY A 77 -11.34 12.49 5.38
C GLY A 77 -11.30 13.69 4.43
N THR A 78 -10.36 13.63 3.49
CA THR A 78 -10.11 14.73 2.54
C THR A 78 -11.28 15.02 1.60
N LYS A 79 -12.19 14.05 1.44
CA LYS A 79 -13.40 14.19 0.61
C LYS A 79 -14.66 14.45 1.43
N GLY A 80 -14.51 14.74 2.71
CA GLY A 80 -15.62 14.97 3.62
C GLY A 80 -16.27 13.71 4.14
N GLU A 81 -15.76 12.53 3.84
CA GLU A 81 -16.23 11.26 4.38
C GLU A 81 -15.93 11.15 5.87
N ASN A 82 -16.80 10.46 6.60
CA ASN A 82 -16.66 10.28 8.04
C ASN A 82 -16.58 8.81 8.40
N TRP A 83 -15.84 8.50 9.47
CA TRP A 83 -15.81 7.17 10.06
C TRP A 83 -15.45 7.26 11.55
N PRO A 84 -15.96 6.35 12.37
CA PRO A 84 -15.60 6.30 13.78
C PRO A 84 -14.37 5.42 14.02
N ILE A 85 -13.60 5.78 15.03
CA ILE A 85 -12.50 4.96 15.53
C ILE A 85 -12.65 4.85 17.05
N PRO A 86 -12.58 3.64 17.62
CA PRO A 86 -12.54 3.48 19.08
C PRO A 86 -11.38 4.28 19.69
N ALA A 87 -11.58 4.84 20.86
CA ALA A 87 -10.59 5.73 21.49
C ALA A 87 -9.21 5.08 21.67
N ASP A 88 -9.17 3.82 22.09
CA ASP A 88 -7.92 3.07 22.24
C ASP A 88 -7.19 2.87 20.91
N LYS A 89 -7.93 2.54 19.87
CA LYS A 89 -7.41 2.38 18.51
C LYS A 89 -6.85 3.70 17.98
N PHE A 90 -7.56 4.80 18.23
CA PHE A 90 -7.10 6.12 17.82
C PHE A 90 -5.76 6.47 18.50
N GLN A 91 -5.64 6.24 19.78
CA GLN A 91 -4.41 6.52 20.53
C GLN A 91 -3.23 5.67 20.04
N GLU A 92 -3.49 4.43 19.63
CA GLU A 92 -2.44 3.55 19.09
C GLU A 92 -1.98 3.94 17.69
N THR A 93 -2.89 4.49 16.87
CA THR A 93 -2.65 4.62 15.41
C THR A 93 -2.56 6.04 14.91
N TYR A 94 -2.88 7.05 15.73
CA TYR A 94 -2.85 8.46 15.33
C TYR A 94 -2.02 9.29 16.31
N ASP A 95 -1.41 10.35 15.78
CA ASP A 95 -0.79 11.42 16.54
C ASP A 95 -1.65 12.68 16.43
N ILE A 96 -1.93 13.31 17.56
CA ILE A 96 -2.67 14.57 17.59
C ILE A 96 -1.75 15.69 17.13
N VAL A 97 -2.19 16.42 16.12
CA VAL A 97 -1.45 17.56 15.53
C VAL A 97 -1.96 18.87 16.14
N SER A 98 -3.26 18.98 16.33
CA SER A 98 -3.92 20.14 16.97
C SER A 98 -5.16 19.68 17.70
N ASP A 99 -5.89 20.62 18.31
CA ASP A 99 -7.14 20.30 19.02
C ASP A 99 -8.19 19.64 18.12
N THR A 100 -8.08 19.83 16.81
CA THR A 100 -9.08 19.36 15.82
C THR A 100 -8.50 18.49 14.73
N THR A 101 -7.20 18.28 14.70
CA THR A 101 -6.54 17.49 13.63
C THR A 101 -5.60 16.45 14.21
N ALA A 102 -5.54 15.31 13.54
CA ALA A 102 -4.63 14.22 13.85
C ALA A 102 -4.15 13.57 12.55
N SER A 103 -2.95 13.02 12.58
CA SER A 103 -2.40 12.28 11.46
C SER A 103 -2.14 10.83 11.87
N LYS A 104 -2.32 9.92 10.92
CA LYS A 104 -2.01 8.52 11.16
C LYS A 104 -0.51 8.36 11.41
N LYS A 105 -0.15 7.60 12.45
CA LYS A 105 1.24 7.32 12.76
C LYS A 105 1.92 6.69 11.55
N ALA A 106 3.04 7.25 11.15
CA ALA A 106 3.81 6.74 10.04
C ALA A 106 4.79 5.70 10.56
N ILE A 107 4.71 4.49 10.00
CA ILE A 107 5.61 3.39 10.34
C ILE A 107 6.49 3.16 9.13
N PRO A 108 7.83 3.31 9.26
CA PRO A 108 8.73 2.97 8.17
C PRO A 108 8.62 1.51 7.80
N VAL A 109 8.52 1.23 6.52
CA VAL A 109 8.45 -0.13 5.97
C VAL A 109 9.41 -0.26 4.81
N PRO A 110 9.89 -1.47 4.50
CA PRO A 110 10.74 -1.65 3.33
C PRO A 110 9.92 -1.56 2.04
N GLY A 111 10.47 -0.85 1.05
CA GLY A 111 9.89 -0.72 -0.27
C GLY A 111 10.97 -0.83 -1.33
N LYS A 112 10.59 -1.26 -2.51
CA LYS A 112 11.49 -1.39 -3.65
C LYS A 112 10.79 -0.93 -4.91
N GLN A 113 11.42 -0.02 -5.65
CA GLN A 113 10.94 0.33 -6.98
C GLN A 113 11.29 -0.79 -7.94
N MET A 114 10.29 -1.42 -8.50
CA MET A 114 10.46 -2.55 -9.38
C MET A 114 10.78 -2.09 -10.79
N GLN A 115 11.66 -2.83 -11.47
CA GLN A 115 12.09 -2.51 -12.84
C GLN A 115 11.42 -3.39 -13.88
N GLU A 116 10.54 -4.28 -13.47
CA GLU A 116 9.86 -5.24 -14.32
C GLU A 116 8.42 -5.42 -13.83
N ASP A 117 7.59 -6.05 -14.65
CA ASP A 117 6.22 -6.40 -14.23
C ASP A 117 6.27 -7.33 -13.02
N PHE A 118 5.39 -7.09 -12.08
CA PHE A 118 5.28 -7.88 -10.86
C PHE A 118 3.85 -7.94 -10.38
N PHE A 119 3.58 -8.84 -9.46
CA PHE A 119 2.28 -8.94 -8.81
C PHE A 119 2.45 -9.35 -7.36
N VAL A 120 1.42 -9.12 -6.57
CA VAL A 120 1.30 -9.65 -5.22
C VAL A 120 -0.06 -10.31 -5.05
N THR A 121 -0.10 -11.33 -4.20
CA THR A 121 -1.35 -11.93 -3.75
C THR A 121 -1.67 -11.42 -2.37
N VAL A 122 -2.94 -11.20 -2.11
CA VAL A 122 -3.44 -10.66 -0.83
C VAL A 122 -4.50 -11.59 -0.28
N SER A 123 -4.63 -11.62 1.06
CA SER A 123 -5.57 -12.53 1.74
C SER A 123 -7.04 -12.12 1.57
N TRP A 124 -7.29 -10.84 1.31
CA TRP A 124 -8.63 -10.27 1.25
C TRP A 124 -9.27 -10.27 -0.15
N SER A 125 -8.53 -10.71 -1.16
CA SER A 125 -9.04 -10.78 -2.54
C SER A 125 -8.45 -11.99 -3.26
N PRO A 126 -9.24 -12.70 -4.10
CA PRO A 126 -8.69 -13.74 -4.96
C PRO A 126 -7.90 -13.20 -6.14
N ASP A 127 -8.06 -11.91 -6.45
CA ASP A 127 -7.38 -11.26 -7.56
C ASP A 127 -5.97 -10.82 -7.15
N LYS A 128 -5.05 -10.93 -8.10
CA LYS A 128 -3.69 -10.42 -7.93
C LYS A 128 -3.68 -8.91 -8.08
N LEU A 129 -2.86 -8.24 -7.28
CA LEU A 129 -2.52 -6.84 -7.51
C LEU A 129 -1.31 -6.79 -8.44
N ASN A 130 -1.45 -6.11 -9.57
CA ASN A 130 -0.41 -6.05 -10.59
C ASN A 130 0.33 -4.72 -10.55
N GLY A 131 1.65 -4.79 -10.70
CA GLY A 131 2.52 -3.63 -10.81
C GLY A 131 3.29 -3.63 -12.14
N LYS A 132 3.68 -2.44 -12.57
CA LYS A 132 4.45 -2.19 -13.79
C LYS A 132 5.86 -1.74 -13.44
N PRO A 133 6.81 -1.76 -14.39
CA PRO A 133 8.11 -1.13 -14.16
C PRO A 133 7.95 0.31 -13.68
N GLY A 134 8.64 0.67 -12.62
CA GLY A 134 8.52 1.96 -11.96
C GLY A 134 7.59 2.00 -10.75
N ASP A 135 6.68 1.05 -10.66
CA ASP A 135 5.81 0.92 -9.49
C ASP A 135 6.58 0.33 -8.31
N TRP A 136 6.04 0.50 -7.11
CA TRP A 136 6.70 0.07 -5.89
C TRP A 136 6.07 -1.17 -5.29
N LEU A 137 6.93 -2.10 -4.90
CA LEU A 137 6.57 -3.21 -4.02
C LEU A 137 6.84 -2.75 -2.59
N VAL A 138 5.85 -2.84 -1.72
CA VAL A 138 5.96 -2.46 -0.31
C VAL A 138 5.60 -3.67 0.54
N GLN A 139 6.38 -3.92 1.57
CA GLN A 139 6.13 -5.00 2.53
C GLN A 139 5.74 -4.39 3.87
N TYR A 140 4.47 -4.53 4.23
CA TYR A 140 3.92 -3.97 5.47
C TYR A 140 4.21 -4.85 6.70
N GLY A 141 4.46 -6.13 6.48
CA GLY A 141 4.77 -7.10 7.50
C GLY A 141 5.05 -8.47 6.87
N PRO A 142 5.32 -9.52 7.66
CA PRO A 142 5.54 -10.86 7.12
C PRO A 142 4.36 -11.32 6.26
N GLY A 143 4.62 -11.60 4.99
CA GLY A 143 3.59 -12.06 4.05
C GLY A 143 2.57 -11.00 3.62
N ASP A 144 2.71 -9.75 4.08
CA ASP A 144 1.78 -8.67 3.79
C ASP A 144 2.44 -7.66 2.84
N TYR A 145 2.04 -7.69 1.59
CA TYR A 145 2.63 -6.90 0.51
C TYR A 145 1.58 -6.03 -0.17
N GLY A 146 2.05 -4.95 -0.78
CA GLY A 146 1.21 -4.08 -1.59
C GLY A 146 1.94 -3.56 -2.81
N VAL A 147 1.16 -3.08 -3.77
CA VAL A 147 1.65 -2.41 -4.98
C VAL A 147 1.23 -0.95 -4.89
N VAL A 148 2.18 -0.05 -5.05
CA VAL A 148 1.93 1.38 -5.09
C VAL A 148 2.38 1.91 -6.45
N GLU A 149 1.46 2.48 -7.21
CA GLU A 149 1.77 3.08 -8.49
C GLU A 149 2.80 4.21 -8.32
N ALA A 150 3.72 4.34 -9.27
CA ALA A 150 4.83 5.30 -9.19
C ALA A 150 4.38 6.72 -8.86
N SER A 151 3.37 7.23 -9.56
CA SER A 151 2.86 8.60 -9.33
C SER A 151 2.21 8.75 -7.96
N ILE A 152 1.48 7.74 -7.51
CA ILE A 152 0.85 7.72 -6.19
C ILE A 152 1.93 7.62 -5.11
N PHE A 153 2.97 6.83 -5.34
CA PHE A 153 4.10 6.72 -4.40
C PHE A 153 4.77 8.08 -4.20
N ASP A 154 5.05 8.78 -5.28
CA ASP A 154 5.70 10.10 -5.22
C ASP A 154 4.87 11.11 -4.43
N GLU A 155 3.56 11.02 -4.50
CA GLU A 155 2.64 11.93 -3.79
C GLU A 155 2.42 11.53 -2.33
N THR A 156 2.49 10.24 -1.99
CA THR A 156 2.01 9.72 -0.71
C THR A 156 3.09 9.11 0.18
N TYR A 157 4.30 8.90 -0.32
CA TYR A 157 5.39 8.30 0.43
C TYR A 157 6.63 9.18 0.42
N ASP A 158 7.44 9.05 1.47
CA ASP A 158 8.78 9.61 1.56
C ASP A 158 9.80 8.47 1.59
N LEU A 159 10.94 8.71 0.93
CA LEU A 159 12.13 7.87 1.06
C LEU A 159 12.89 8.32 2.31
N LEU A 160 13.28 7.39 3.14
CA LEU A 160 14.05 7.68 4.36
C LEU A 160 15.55 7.46 4.17
#